data_c283da5974cde19d2b387fbe45162543
#
_entry.id   c283da5974cde19d2b387fbe45162543
#
_cell.length_a   1.000
_cell.length_b   1.000
_cell.length_c   1.000
_cell.angle_alpha   90.00
_cell.angle_beta   90.00
_cell.angle_gamma   90.00
#
_symmetry.space_group_name_H-M   'P 1'
#
loop_
_entity.id
_entity.type
_entity.pdbx_description
1 polymer ?
#
loop_
_entity_poly.entity_id
_entity_poly.type
_entity_poly.pdbx_seq_one_letter_code
_entity_poly.pdbx_strand_id
1 'polypeptide(L)'
;MINKLIEKIQKTHAPIVVGLDPMLNYVPEHIQKRAFAEYGETLEGAAEAIWQYNKAIVDATYDLIPAVKPQIAMYEQFGVAGVAAFQKTVDYCHEKDLVVIGDVKRGDIGSTSAAYATGHLGKVQIGSKTYTGFNEDFATVNPYLGTDGIKPFVDVCKEEKKGIFILVKTSNPSSGEFQDRLIDGRPLYELVGEKVAEWGSECMGDSYSYVGAVVGATYPEQGEILRKVMPKSFILVPGYGAQGGQGKDLVHFFNEDGLGAIVNSSRGIICAYKQDKYKEQGMTPENFADASRLAVKDMIADISGALA
;
A
#
# COMPACT_ATOMS: atom_id res chain seq x y z
N MET A 1 5.66 9.41 -10.53
CA MET A 1 4.77 9.26 -9.35
C MET A 1 5.51 9.48 -8.03
N ILE A 2 6.76 9.01 -7.89
CA ILE A 2 7.51 9.16 -6.63
C ILE A 2 7.63 10.62 -6.16
N ASN A 3 7.89 11.56 -7.06
CA ASN A 3 7.94 12.99 -6.72
C ASN A 3 6.60 13.50 -6.16
N LYS A 4 5.47 13.07 -6.74
CA LYS A 4 4.13 13.40 -6.22
C LYS A 4 3.90 12.84 -4.82
N LEU A 5 4.35 11.61 -4.55
CA LEU A 5 4.26 10.99 -3.23
C LEU A 5 5.08 11.79 -2.20
N ILE A 6 6.32 12.17 -2.55
CA ILE A 6 7.20 12.97 -1.69
C ILE A 6 6.58 14.33 -1.39
N GLU A 7 6.10 15.04 -2.41
CA GLU A 7 5.41 16.33 -2.25
C GLU A 7 4.23 16.23 -1.28
N LYS A 8 3.43 15.17 -1.40
CA LYS A 8 2.28 14.94 -0.50
C LYS A 8 2.72 14.60 0.92
N ILE A 9 3.75 13.77 1.11
CA ILE A 9 4.32 13.49 2.44
C ILE A 9 4.80 14.79 3.10
N GLN A 10 5.51 15.63 2.36
CA GLN A 10 5.99 16.92 2.86
C GLN A 10 4.85 17.88 3.21
N LYS A 11 3.80 17.92 2.37
CA LYS A 11 2.61 18.77 2.60
C LYS A 11 1.80 18.34 3.81
N THR A 12 1.63 17.04 4.01
CA THR A 12 0.85 16.47 5.13
C THR A 12 1.68 16.28 6.40
N HIS A 13 3.01 16.35 6.31
CA HIS A 13 3.95 15.96 7.37
C HIS A 13 3.69 14.54 7.90
N ALA A 14 3.21 13.65 7.02
CA ALA A 14 2.74 12.32 7.38
C ALA A 14 3.31 11.25 6.41
N PRO A 15 4.43 10.59 6.72
CA PRO A 15 4.96 9.51 5.91
C PRO A 15 4.20 8.20 6.14
N ILE A 16 2.88 8.23 6.00
CA ILE A 16 1.98 7.12 6.30
C ILE A 16 1.03 6.82 5.14
N VAL A 17 0.56 5.59 5.09
CA VAL A 17 -0.46 5.15 4.15
C VAL A 17 -1.56 4.36 4.86
N VAL A 18 -2.80 4.68 4.58
CA VAL A 18 -3.96 3.95 5.10
C VAL A 18 -4.22 2.73 4.24
N GLY A 19 -4.06 1.54 4.84
CA GLY A 19 -4.42 0.29 4.18
C GLY A 19 -5.95 0.12 4.15
N LEU A 20 -6.51 -0.01 2.95
CA LEU A 20 -7.91 -0.31 2.73
C LEU A 20 -8.05 -1.82 2.46
N ASP A 21 -7.99 -2.59 3.53
CA ASP A 21 -8.07 -4.05 3.55
C ASP A 21 -9.41 -4.50 4.18
N PRO A 22 -10.57 -4.15 3.58
CA PRO A 22 -11.87 -4.33 4.20
C PRO A 22 -12.27 -5.81 4.21
N MET A 23 -12.62 -6.31 5.39
CA MET A 23 -13.37 -7.56 5.52
C MET A 23 -14.81 -7.23 5.87
N LEU A 24 -15.79 -8.04 5.43
CA LEU A 24 -17.20 -7.73 5.67
C LEU A 24 -17.53 -7.62 7.17
N ASN A 25 -16.87 -8.42 8.02
CA ASN A 25 -17.02 -8.33 9.48
C ASN A 25 -16.36 -7.10 10.12
N TYR A 26 -15.63 -6.28 9.35
CA TYR A 26 -15.14 -4.96 9.79
C TYR A 26 -16.15 -3.86 9.50
N VAL A 27 -17.03 -4.08 8.54
CA VAL A 27 -18.04 -3.10 8.14
C VAL A 27 -19.13 -3.02 9.21
N PRO A 28 -19.47 -1.83 9.74
CA PRO A 28 -20.55 -1.66 10.68
C PRO A 28 -21.90 -2.19 10.17
N GLU A 29 -22.71 -2.75 11.06
CA GLU A 29 -23.95 -3.43 10.71
C GLU A 29 -24.95 -2.53 9.97
N HIS A 30 -25.03 -1.25 10.32
CA HIS A 30 -25.93 -0.29 9.66
C HIS A 30 -25.56 -0.06 8.19
N ILE A 31 -24.27 -0.14 7.82
CA ILE A 31 -23.81 -0.05 6.42
C ILE A 31 -24.18 -1.34 5.68
N GLN A 32 -23.92 -2.51 6.29
CA GLN A 32 -24.29 -3.79 5.70
C GLN A 32 -25.81 -3.87 5.45
N LYS A 33 -26.64 -3.51 6.45
CA LYS A 33 -28.11 -3.50 6.31
C LYS A 33 -28.56 -2.60 5.16
N ARG A 34 -27.98 -1.42 5.01
CA ARG A 34 -28.31 -0.50 3.91
C ARG A 34 -27.95 -1.10 2.56
N ALA A 35 -26.74 -1.65 2.41
CA ALA A 35 -26.29 -2.26 1.17
C ALA A 35 -27.14 -3.50 0.82
N PHE A 36 -27.45 -4.34 1.80
CA PHE A 36 -28.27 -5.54 1.60
C PHE A 36 -29.74 -5.24 1.33
N ALA A 37 -30.26 -4.12 1.83
CA ALA A 37 -31.62 -3.67 1.49
C ALA A 37 -31.76 -3.30 0.01
N GLU A 38 -30.68 -2.82 -0.62
CA GLU A 38 -30.67 -2.41 -2.03
C GLU A 38 -30.26 -3.56 -2.97
N TYR A 39 -29.21 -4.32 -2.61
CA TYR A 39 -28.60 -5.34 -3.47
C TYR A 39 -28.80 -6.79 -2.98
N GLY A 40 -29.51 -6.99 -1.87
CA GLY A 40 -29.67 -8.30 -1.23
C GLY A 40 -28.41 -8.78 -0.50
N GLU A 41 -28.52 -9.93 0.15
CA GLU A 41 -27.40 -10.67 0.75
C GLU A 41 -26.65 -11.43 -0.36
N THR A 42 -25.96 -10.69 -1.23
CA THR A 42 -25.30 -11.16 -2.44
C THR A 42 -23.84 -10.67 -2.48
N LEU A 43 -23.07 -11.09 -3.49
CA LEU A 43 -21.71 -10.57 -3.73
C LEU A 43 -21.75 -9.06 -4.04
N GLU A 44 -22.78 -8.59 -4.74
CA GLU A 44 -23.02 -7.17 -5.04
C GLU A 44 -23.31 -6.38 -3.76
N GLY A 45 -24.16 -6.91 -2.87
CA GLY A 45 -24.47 -6.28 -1.58
C GLY A 45 -23.22 -6.19 -0.69
N ALA A 46 -22.40 -7.25 -0.64
CA ALA A 46 -21.14 -7.25 0.10
C ALA A 46 -20.14 -6.22 -0.49
N ALA A 47 -20.02 -6.19 -1.81
CA ALA A 47 -19.14 -5.24 -2.50
C ALA A 47 -19.58 -3.78 -2.29
N GLU A 48 -20.87 -3.50 -2.30
CA GLU A 48 -21.39 -2.15 -2.01
C GLU A 48 -21.15 -1.77 -0.53
N ALA A 49 -21.32 -2.69 0.41
CA ALA A 49 -21.04 -2.45 1.83
C ALA A 49 -19.56 -2.08 2.04
N ILE A 50 -18.64 -2.80 1.40
CA ILE A 50 -17.20 -2.51 1.43
C ILE A 50 -16.90 -1.16 0.80
N TRP A 51 -17.50 -0.84 -0.33
CA TRP A 51 -17.33 0.45 -0.99
C TRP A 51 -17.77 1.60 -0.08
N GLN A 52 -18.96 1.53 0.52
CA GLN A 52 -19.44 2.58 1.43
C GLN A 52 -18.55 2.75 2.65
N TYR A 53 -18.03 1.66 3.18
CA TYR A 53 -17.08 1.68 4.30
C TYR A 53 -15.77 2.39 3.92
N ASN A 54 -15.15 2.01 2.81
CA ASN A 54 -13.94 2.66 2.32
C ASN A 54 -14.15 4.15 2.06
N LYS A 55 -15.27 4.50 1.41
CA LYS A 55 -15.61 5.89 1.10
C LYS A 55 -15.66 6.74 2.36
N ALA A 56 -16.32 6.27 3.40
CA ALA A 56 -16.43 7.00 4.67
C ALA A 56 -15.06 7.19 5.34
N ILE A 57 -14.19 6.17 5.32
CA ILE A 57 -12.83 6.26 5.86
C ILE A 57 -11.99 7.27 5.07
N VAL A 58 -12.06 7.23 3.74
CA VAL A 58 -11.35 8.17 2.87
C VAL A 58 -11.84 9.59 3.12
N ASP A 59 -13.16 9.81 3.20
CA ASP A 59 -13.75 11.14 3.51
C ASP A 59 -13.27 11.70 4.86
N ALA A 60 -13.05 10.84 5.84
CA ALA A 60 -12.58 11.24 7.18
C ALA A 60 -11.06 11.49 7.26
N THR A 61 -10.27 11.01 6.29
CA THR A 61 -8.80 10.97 6.46
C THR A 61 -8.01 11.62 5.32
N TYR A 62 -8.61 11.88 4.14
CA TYR A 62 -7.90 12.31 2.92
C TYR A 62 -7.07 13.59 3.09
N ASP A 63 -7.46 14.49 3.97
CA ASP A 63 -6.77 15.74 4.27
C ASP A 63 -5.53 15.58 5.17
N LEU A 64 -5.38 14.40 5.77
CA LEU A 64 -4.30 14.08 6.72
C LEU A 64 -3.21 13.18 6.13
N ILE A 65 -3.49 12.49 5.02
CA ILE A 65 -2.63 11.43 4.50
C ILE A 65 -2.19 11.69 3.05
N PRO A 66 -1.00 11.25 2.65
CA PRO A 66 -0.54 11.35 1.26
C PRO A 66 -1.11 10.25 0.35
N ALA A 67 -1.42 9.08 0.92
CA ALA A 67 -1.70 7.89 0.14
C ALA A 67 -2.64 6.91 0.83
N VAL A 68 -3.27 6.05 0.03
CA VAL A 68 -4.02 4.86 0.45
C VAL A 68 -3.46 3.61 -0.23
N LYS A 69 -3.70 2.44 0.38
CA LYS A 69 -3.25 1.16 -0.15
C LYS A 69 -4.38 0.12 -0.10
N PRO A 70 -5.24 0.04 -1.14
CA PRO A 70 -6.24 -1.00 -1.23
C PRO A 70 -5.58 -2.36 -1.53
N GLN A 71 -5.97 -3.40 -0.72
CA GLN A 71 -5.50 -4.77 -0.88
C GLN A 71 -6.50 -5.54 -1.74
N ILE A 72 -6.12 -5.87 -2.97
CA ILE A 72 -7.04 -6.44 -3.98
C ILE A 72 -7.69 -7.75 -3.55
N ALA A 73 -7.02 -8.59 -2.76
CA ALA A 73 -7.57 -9.87 -2.30
C ALA A 73 -8.88 -9.71 -1.50
N MET A 74 -9.02 -8.58 -0.77
CA MET A 74 -10.22 -8.29 0.01
C MET A 74 -11.44 -7.95 -0.86
N TYR A 75 -11.19 -7.67 -2.11
CA TYR A 75 -12.20 -7.37 -3.13
C TYR A 75 -12.41 -8.58 -4.05
N GLU A 76 -11.35 -9.21 -4.53
CA GLU A 76 -11.39 -10.39 -5.41
C GLU A 76 -12.22 -11.54 -4.81
N GLN A 77 -12.26 -11.70 -3.47
CA GLN A 77 -13.09 -12.70 -2.81
C GLN A 77 -14.60 -12.56 -3.11
N PHE A 78 -15.04 -11.39 -3.56
CA PHE A 78 -16.43 -11.13 -3.99
C PHE A 78 -16.57 -11.14 -5.52
N GLY A 79 -15.62 -11.74 -6.24
CA GLY A 79 -15.66 -11.88 -7.69
C GLY A 79 -15.71 -10.53 -8.42
N VAL A 80 -16.44 -10.49 -9.52
CA VAL A 80 -16.53 -9.29 -10.40
C VAL A 80 -17.08 -8.08 -9.63
N ALA A 81 -18.07 -8.26 -8.78
CA ALA A 81 -18.63 -7.17 -7.97
C ALA A 81 -17.58 -6.55 -7.03
N GLY A 82 -16.76 -7.40 -6.40
CA GLY A 82 -15.67 -6.93 -5.55
C GLY A 82 -14.59 -6.19 -6.34
N VAL A 83 -14.18 -6.70 -7.50
CA VAL A 83 -13.20 -6.03 -8.38
C VAL A 83 -13.74 -4.68 -8.86
N ALA A 84 -15.05 -4.58 -9.15
CA ALA A 84 -15.69 -3.30 -9.47
C ALA A 84 -15.64 -2.32 -8.28
N ALA A 85 -15.83 -2.80 -7.04
CA ALA A 85 -15.69 -1.98 -5.84
C ALA A 85 -14.22 -1.54 -5.62
N PHE A 86 -13.23 -2.37 -5.96
CA PHE A 86 -11.82 -1.99 -5.97
C PHE A 86 -11.57 -0.81 -6.93
N GLN A 87 -12.02 -0.93 -8.19
CA GLN A 87 -11.90 0.15 -9.17
C GLN A 87 -12.57 1.43 -8.68
N LYS A 88 -13.79 1.34 -8.17
CA LYS A 88 -14.54 2.47 -7.62
C LYS A 88 -13.79 3.14 -6.45
N THR A 89 -13.09 2.34 -5.63
CA THR A 89 -12.25 2.84 -4.53
C THR A 89 -11.03 3.58 -5.06
N VAL A 90 -10.33 3.05 -6.08
CA VAL A 90 -9.18 3.71 -6.71
C VAL A 90 -9.59 5.06 -7.31
N ASP A 91 -10.65 5.08 -8.10
CA ASP A 91 -11.15 6.29 -8.76
C ASP A 91 -11.51 7.37 -7.73
N TYR A 92 -12.22 6.99 -6.66
CA TYR A 92 -12.61 7.92 -5.59
C TYR A 92 -11.39 8.48 -4.83
N CYS A 93 -10.37 7.68 -4.58
CA CYS A 93 -9.15 8.15 -3.95
C CYS A 93 -8.42 9.17 -4.84
N HIS A 94 -8.44 8.98 -6.16
CA HIS A 94 -7.91 9.98 -7.10
C HIS A 94 -8.73 11.27 -7.11
N GLU A 95 -10.07 11.20 -7.02
CA GLU A 95 -10.92 12.41 -6.86
C GLU A 95 -10.56 13.20 -5.60
N LYS A 96 -10.09 12.53 -4.54
CA LYS A 96 -9.58 13.14 -3.31
C LYS A 96 -8.10 13.54 -3.39
N ASP A 97 -7.49 13.46 -4.57
CA ASP A 97 -6.07 13.76 -4.82
C ASP A 97 -5.10 12.91 -3.98
N LEU A 98 -5.47 11.69 -3.61
CA LEU A 98 -4.59 10.75 -2.93
C LEU A 98 -3.75 9.95 -3.91
N VAL A 99 -2.54 9.58 -3.50
CA VAL A 99 -1.75 8.55 -4.19
C VAL A 99 -2.31 7.17 -3.84
N VAL A 100 -2.50 6.32 -4.85
CA VAL A 100 -3.04 4.98 -4.68
C VAL A 100 -1.96 3.93 -4.91
N ILE A 101 -1.67 3.13 -3.87
CA ILE A 101 -0.76 2.00 -3.93
C ILE A 101 -1.60 0.72 -4.03
N GLY A 102 -1.68 0.13 -5.20
CA GLY A 102 -2.35 -1.17 -5.38
C GLY A 102 -1.55 -2.29 -4.72
N ASP A 103 -2.09 -2.87 -3.65
CA ASP A 103 -1.45 -4.02 -3.01
C ASP A 103 -1.92 -5.32 -3.70
N VAL A 104 -1.32 -5.59 -4.86
CA VAL A 104 -1.77 -6.60 -5.81
C VAL A 104 -0.81 -7.78 -5.93
N LYS A 105 0.44 -7.62 -5.50
CA LYS A 105 1.51 -8.64 -5.45
C LYS A 105 1.60 -9.50 -6.72
N ARG A 106 1.54 -8.86 -7.89
CA ARG A 106 1.61 -9.55 -9.18
C ARG A 106 3.02 -10.09 -9.44
N GLY A 107 3.09 -11.19 -10.19
CA GLY A 107 4.33 -11.83 -10.58
C GLY A 107 4.08 -12.82 -11.70
N ASP A 108 4.72 -12.59 -12.86
CA ASP A 108 4.74 -13.44 -14.03
C ASP A 108 5.94 -13.06 -14.90
N ILE A 109 6.08 -13.59 -16.09
CA ILE A 109 7.19 -13.31 -17.01
C ILE A 109 6.69 -12.77 -18.35
N GLY A 110 7.56 -12.09 -19.08
CA GLY A 110 7.37 -11.70 -20.48
C GLY A 110 6.07 -10.96 -20.72
N SER A 111 5.32 -11.40 -21.72
CA SER A 111 4.06 -10.75 -22.14
C SER A 111 2.95 -10.81 -21.06
N THR A 112 2.94 -11.85 -20.23
CA THR A 112 1.98 -11.95 -19.11
C THR A 112 2.26 -10.90 -18.06
N SER A 113 3.55 -10.74 -17.66
CA SER A 113 3.94 -9.66 -16.75
C SER A 113 3.64 -8.27 -17.34
N ALA A 114 3.87 -8.08 -18.64
CA ALA A 114 3.52 -6.84 -19.35
C ALA A 114 2.01 -6.55 -19.30
N ALA A 115 1.17 -7.59 -19.44
CA ALA A 115 -0.28 -7.44 -19.34
C ALA A 115 -0.72 -7.01 -17.93
N TYR A 116 -0.12 -7.58 -16.87
CA TYR A 116 -0.34 -7.12 -15.49
C TYR A 116 0.11 -5.67 -15.29
N ALA A 117 1.31 -5.31 -15.77
CA ALA A 117 1.83 -3.95 -15.65
C ALA A 117 0.93 -2.94 -16.36
N THR A 118 0.47 -3.26 -17.57
CA THR A 118 -0.48 -2.43 -18.33
C THR A 118 -1.81 -2.30 -17.60
N GLY A 119 -2.37 -3.41 -17.10
CA GLY A 119 -3.67 -3.42 -16.44
C GLY A 119 -3.70 -2.59 -15.15
N HIS A 120 -2.62 -2.61 -14.37
CA HIS A 120 -2.54 -1.88 -13.11
C HIS A 120 -2.02 -0.44 -13.27
N LEU A 121 -0.97 -0.23 -14.05
CA LEU A 121 -0.22 1.04 -14.08
C LEU A 121 -0.23 1.73 -15.44
N GLY A 122 -0.48 0.99 -16.51
CA GLY A 122 -0.30 1.46 -17.88
C GLY A 122 -1.59 1.83 -18.59
N LYS A 123 -1.46 1.84 -19.91
CA LYS A 123 -2.56 2.12 -20.84
C LYS A 123 -2.66 1.04 -21.90
N VAL A 124 -3.87 0.72 -22.31
CA VAL A 124 -4.17 -0.23 -23.36
C VAL A 124 -4.71 0.50 -24.58
N GLN A 125 -4.15 0.19 -25.75
CA GLN A 125 -4.62 0.69 -27.04
C GLN A 125 -5.76 -0.22 -27.56
N ILE A 126 -6.93 0.37 -27.84
CA ILE A 126 -8.07 -0.32 -28.45
C ILE A 126 -8.50 0.46 -29.68
N GLY A 127 -8.15 -0.05 -30.85
CA GLY A 127 -8.34 0.68 -32.11
C GLY A 127 -7.54 1.97 -32.12
N SER A 128 -8.21 3.10 -32.28
CA SER A 128 -7.59 4.45 -32.27
C SER A 128 -7.59 5.12 -30.89
N LYS A 129 -8.11 4.46 -29.84
CA LYS A 129 -8.27 5.04 -28.51
C LYS A 129 -7.41 4.32 -27.49
N THR A 130 -7.01 5.05 -26.45
CA THR A 130 -6.21 4.57 -25.34
C THR A 130 -7.02 4.65 -24.05
N TYR A 131 -6.95 3.61 -23.22
CA TYR A 131 -7.67 3.50 -21.96
C TYR A 131 -6.73 3.07 -20.84
N THR A 132 -7.02 3.50 -19.61
CA THR A 132 -6.41 2.95 -18.40
C THR A 132 -7.25 1.79 -17.87
N GLY A 133 -6.58 0.78 -17.29
CA GLY A 133 -7.23 -0.27 -16.52
C GLY A 133 -7.55 0.21 -15.10
N PHE A 134 -6.96 -0.43 -14.09
CA PHE A 134 -7.16 -0.04 -12.67
C PHE A 134 -6.56 1.33 -12.33
N ASN A 135 -5.49 1.72 -13.02
CA ASN A 135 -4.89 3.05 -12.92
C ASN A 135 -4.31 3.39 -11.54
N GLU A 136 -3.85 2.42 -10.77
CA GLU A 136 -3.12 2.73 -9.53
C GLU A 136 -1.86 3.54 -9.84
N ASP A 137 -1.33 4.22 -8.82
CA ASP A 137 -0.11 5.03 -8.94
C ASP A 137 1.15 4.21 -8.68
N PHE A 138 1.03 3.21 -7.81
CA PHE A 138 2.02 2.18 -7.53
C PHE A 138 1.33 0.82 -7.46
N ALA A 139 2.09 -0.25 -7.77
CA ALA A 139 1.67 -1.63 -7.59
C ALA A 139 2.72 -2.42 -6.81
N THR A 140 2.29 -3.35 -5.97
CA THR A 140 3.22 -4.30 -5.34
C THR A 140 3.49 -5.49 -6.26
N VAL A 141 4.75 -5.94 -6.32
CA VAL A 141 5.22 -6.96 -7.26
C VAL A 141 6.08 -8.00 -6.55
N ASN A 142 5.96 -9.26 -6.95
CA ASN A 142 6.76 -10.36 -6.44
C ASN A 142 8.02 -10.55 -7.31
N PRO A 143 9.24 -10.53 -6.73
CA PRO A 143 10.49 -10.63 -7.48
C PRO A 143 10.91 -12.05 -7.83
N TYR A 144 10.20 -13.07 -7.39
CA TYR A 144 10.67 -14.48 -7.43
C TYR A 144 11.07 -14.96 -8.82
N LEU A 145 10.46 -14.41 -9.89
CA LEU A 145 10.77 -14.74 -11.28
C LEU A 145 11.89 -13.88 -11.90
N GLY A 146 12.54 -13.04 -11.09
CA GLY A 146 13.71 -12.26 -11.51
C GLY A 146 13.38 -11.12 -12.48
N THR A 147 14.38 -10.71 -13.26
CA THR A 147 14.31 -9.55 -14.15
C THR A 147 13.22 -9.69 -15.21
N ASP A 148 12.97 -10.90 -15.71
CA ASP A 148 11.91 -11.16 -16.70
C ASP A 148 10.50 -10.82 -16.18
N GLY A 149 10.32 -10.92 -14.85
CA GLY A 149 9.08 -10.54 -14.19
C GLY A 149 8.99 -9.04 -13.87
N ILE A 150 10.11 -8.43 -13.50
CA ILE A 150 10.15 -7.04 -13.01
C ILE A 150 10.28 -6.03 -14.15
N LYS A 151 11.09 -6.32 -15.16
CA LYS A 151 11.37 -5.37 -16.25
C LYS A 151 10.11 -4.83 -16.94
N PRO A 152 9.08 -5.63 -17.28
CA PRO A 152 7.85 -5.10 -17.89
C PRO A 152 7.16 -4.03 -17.03
N PHE A 153 7.17 -4.18 -15.70
CA PHE A 153 6.66 -3.16 -14.78
C PHE A 153 7.52 -1.90 -14.77
N VAL A 154 8.86 -2.05 -14.76
CA VAL A 154 9.80 -0.92 -14.82
C VAL A 154 9.63 -0.13 -16.11
N ASP A 155 9.42 -0.81 -17.23
CA ASP A 155 9.19 -0.17 -18.53
C ASP A 155 7.92 0.70 -18.50
N VAL A 156 6.80 0.17 -17.96
CA VAL A 156 5.56 0.95 -17.76
C VAL A 156 5.77 2.10 -16.77
N CYS A 157 6.53 1.89 -15.70
CA CYS A 157 6.86 2.97 -14.75
C CYS A 157 7.61 4.13 -15.42
N LYS A 158 8.55 3.83 -16.33
CA LYS A 158 9.26 4.84 -17.12
C LYS A 158 8.33 5.61 -18.04
N GLU A 159 7.46 4.90 -18.76
CA GLU A 159 6.54 5.47 -19.75
C GLU A 159 5.45 6.32 -19.10
N GLU A 160 4.77 5.77 -18.10
CA GLU A 160 3.59 6.38 -17.49
C GLU A 160 3.89 7.18 -16.20
N LYS A 161 5.16 7.26 -15.80
CA LYS A 161 5.59 7.91 -14.55
C LYS A 161 4.93 7.31 -13.29
N LYS A 162 4.60 6.04 -13.33
CA LYS A 162 4.07 5.24 -12.22
C LYS A 162 5.21 4.64 -11.40
N GLY A 163 4.90 3.83 -10.38
CA GLY A 163 5.92 3.16 -9.57
C GLY A 163 5.53 1.76 -9.14
N ILE A 164 6.48 1.04 -8.58
CA ILE A 164 6.27 -0.28 -7.98
C ILE A 164 6.95 -0.41 -6.63
N PHE A 165 6.41 -1.28 -5.77
CA PHE A 165 7.06 -1.76 -4.56
C PHE A 165 7.28 -3.27 -4.66
N ILE A 166 8.53 -3.70 -4.65
CA ILE A 166 8.93 -5.09 -4.80
C ILE A 166 9.05 -5.74 -3.42
N LEU A 167 8.52 -6.95 -3.25
CA LEU A 167 8.64 -7.69 -1.99
C LEU A 167 10.10 -8.05 -1.74
N VAL A 168 10.68 -7.55 -0.64
CA VAL A 168 12.09 -7.81 -0.26
C VAL A 168 12.15 -8.59 1.05
N LYS A 169 11.61 -8.04 2.14
CA LYS A 169 11.50 -8.74 3.42
C LYS A 169 10.12 -8.52 4.00
N THR A 170 9.35 -9.60 4.09
CA THR A 170 7.95 -9.54 4.53
C THR A 170 7.83 -9.81 6.03
N SER A 171 6.73 -9.32 6.64
CA SER A 171 6.51 -9.36 8.09
C SER A 171 5.88 -10.65 8.62
N ASN A 172 5.50 -11.58 7.73
CA ASN A 172 4.85 -12.83 8.12
C ASN A 172 5.83 -13.80 8.80
N PRO A 173 5.37 -14.63 9.77
CA PRO A 173 6.25 -15.53 10.53
C PRO A 173 7.07 -16.49 9.67
N SER A 174 6.50 -16.99 8.55
CA SER A 174 7.19 -17.93 7.64
C SER A 174 8.14 -17.26 6.65
N SER A 175 8.36 -15.95 6.73
CA SER A 175 9.24 -15.24 5.80
C SER A 175 10.67 -15.79 5.79
N GLY A 176 11.14 -16.28 6.94
CA GLY A 176 12.48 -16.86 7.09
C GLY A 176 12.69 -18.17 6.37
N GLU A 177 11.64 -18.88 5.94
CA GLU A 177 11.78 -20.14 5.20
C GLU A 177 12.57 -19.97 3.90
N PHE A 178 12.45 -18.82 3.26
CA PHE A 178 13.17 -18.44 2.04
C PHE A 178 14.02 -17.18 2.23
N GLN A 179 13.45 -16.12 2.76
CA GLN A 179 14.06 -14.78 2.71
C GLN A 179 15.34 -14.69 3.57
N ASP A 180 15.46 -15.48 4.64
CA ASP A 180 16.64 -15.52 5.51
C ASP A 180 17.65 -16.61 5.10
N ARG A 181 17.38 -17.37 4.02
CA ARG A 181 18.34 -18.37 3.53
C ARG A 181 19.56 -17.70 2.96
N LEU A 182 20.73 -18.28 3.29
CA LEU A 182 22.01 -17.76 2.85
C LEU A 182 22.37 -18.31 1.47
N ILE A 183 22.75 -17.39 0.59
CA ILE A 183 23.34 -17.66 -0.71
C ILE A 183 24.72 -16.96 -0.71
N ASP A 184 25.76 -17.76 -0.83
CA ASP A 184 27.15 -17.27 -0.72
C ASP A 184 27.43 -16.45 0.56
N GLY A 185 26.81 -16.88 1.68
CA GLY A 185 26.97 -16.25 2.99
C GLY A 185 26.11 -15.03 3.25
N ARG A 186 25.24 -14.66 2.31
CA ARG A 186 24.33 -13.50 2.43
C ARG A 186 22.87 -13.92 2.36
N PRO A 187 21.97 -13.34 3.17
CA PRO A 187 20.58 -13.69 3.13
C PRO A 187 19.91 -13.26 1.81
N LEU A 188 18.95 -14.08 1.36
CA LEU A 188 18.24 -13.84 0.09
C LEU A 188 17.62 -12.44 0.03
N TYR A 189 17.05 -11.92 1.16
CA TYR A 189 16.42 -10.60 1.15
C TYR A 189 17.40 -9.47 0.81
N GLU A 190 18.70 -9.58 1.17
CA GLU A 190 19.72 -8.59 0.78
C GLU A 190 20.00 -8.62 -0.71
N LEU A 191 20.11 -9.83 -1.29
CA LEU A 191 20.32 -10.00 -2.73
C LEU A 191 19.14 -9.45 -3.53
N VAL A 192 17.91 -9.64 -3.05
CA VAL A 192 16.71 -9.04 -3.66
C VAL A 192 16.75 -7.51 -3.51
N GLY A 193 17.17 -6.99 -2.37
CA GLY A 193 17.34 -5.54 -2.15
C GLY A 193 18.34 -4.92 -3.13
N GLU A 194 19.48 -5.57 -3.38
CA GLU A 194 20.45 -5.13 -4.39
C GLU A 194 19.81 -5.08 -5.79
N LYS A 195 19.04 -6.10 -6.14
CA LYS A 195 18.32 -6.11 -7.41
C LYS A 195 17.27 -4.98 -7.51
N VAL A 196 16.58 -4.65 -6.42
CA VAL A 196 15.68 -3.49 -6.39
C VAL A 196 16.44 -2.20 -6.68
N ALA A 197 17.61 -2.00 -6.07
CA ALA A 197 18.47 -0.84 -6.33
C ALA A 197 18.96 -0.80 -7.78
N GLU A 198 19.36 -1.96 -8.34
CA GLU A 198 19.78 -2.10 -9.74
C GLU A 198 18.66 -1.74 -10.70
N TRP A 199 17.47 -2.39 -10.59
CA TRP A 199 16.31 -2.12 -11.44
C TRP A 199 15.85 -0.67 -11.30
N GLY A 200 15.93 -0.12 -10.10
CA GLY A 200 15.54 1.26 -9.80
C GLY A 200 16.48 2.32 -10.34
N SER A 201 17.75 1.98 -10.60
CA SER A 201 18.76 2.93 -11.09
C SER A 201 18.41 3.52 -12.46
N GLU A 202 17.66 2.77 -13.27
CA GLU A 202 17.21 3.18 -14.59
C GLU A 202 15.88 3.94 -14.60
N CYS A 203 15.22 4.04 -13.45
CA CYS A 203 13.86 4.59 -13.33
C CYS A 203 13.78 5.57 -12.15
N MET A 204 14.48 6.71 -12.30
CA MET A 204 14.62 7.73 -11.25
C MET A 204 13.62 8.86 -11.40
N GLY A 205 13.07 9.33 -10.24
CA GLY A 205 12.53 10.67 -10.07
C GLY A 205 13.65 11.66 -9.75
N ASP A 206 13.32 12.76 -9.08
CA ASP A 206 14.30 13.81 -8.77
C ASP A 206 15.37 13.32 -7.77
N SER A 207 14.97 12.66 -6.69
CA SER A 207 15.87 12.18 -5.63
C SER A 207 15.75 10.67 -5.38
N TYR A 208 14.59 10.09 -5.62
CA TYR A 208 14.26 8.70 -5.36
C TYR A 208 13.80 7.97 -6.62
N SER A 209 13.96 6.64 -6.60
CA SER A 209 13.52 5.76 -7.68
C SER A 209 12.00 5.58 -7.68
N TYR A 210 11.44 5.34 -8.88
CA TYR A 210 10.07 4.82 -9.04
C TYR A 210 9.93 3.35 -8.58
N VAL A 211 11.08 2.67 -8.38
CA VAL A 211 11.16 1.28 -7.91
C VAL A 211 11.50 1.28 -6.43
N GLY A 212 10.54 0.92 -5.62
CA GLY A 212 10.65 0.80 -4.18
C GLY A 212 10.62 -0.66 -3.72
N ALA A 213 10.65 -0.85 -2.41
CA ALA A 213 10.68 -2.15 -1.76
C ALA A 213 9.59 -2.26 -0.68
N VAL A 214 9.07 -3.47 -0.45
CA VAL A 214 8.29 -3.79 0.74
C VAL A 214 9.22 -4.42 1.77
N VAL A 215 9.36 -3.77 2.94
CA VAL A 215 10.15 -4.28 4.07
C VAL A 215 9.34 -4.12 5.34
N GLY A 216 9.04 -5.24 6.02
CA GLY A 216 8.18 -5.25 7.20
C GLY A 216 8.80 -4.59 8.43
N ALA A 217 7.98 -3.94 9.25
CA ALA A 217 8.38 -3.27 10.48
C ALA A 217 8.85 -4.21 11.59
N THR A 218 8.62 -5.52 11.46
CA THR A 218 8.86 -6.52 12.51
C THR A 218 10.35 -6.72 12.82
N TYR A 219 11.23 -6.32 11.93
CA TYR A 219 12.67 -6.54 12.03
C TYR A 219 13.45 -5.26 11.74
N PRO A 220 13.60 -4.34 12.72
CA PRO A 220 14.27 -3.05 12.53
C PRO A 220 15.71 -3.14 12.02
N GLU A 221 16.50 -4.12 12.53
CA GLU A 221 17.89 -4.35 12.10
C GLU A 221 18.00 -4.67 10.61
N GLN A 222 17.06 -5.44 10.07
CA GLN A 222 17.01 -5.75 8.64
C GLN A 222 16.60 -4.51 7.83
N GLY A 223 15.75 -3.67 8.39
CA GLY A 223 15.40 -2.36 7.82
C GLY A 223 16.62 -1.47 7.66
N GLU A 224 17.50 -1.37 8.67
CA GLU A 224 18.74 -0.61 8.61
C GLU A 224 19.71 -1.14 7.52
N ILE A 225 19.89 -2.45 7.44
CA ILE A 225 20.72 -3.08 6.41
C ILE A 225 20.16 -2.74 5.02
N LEU A 226 18.85 -2.96 4.82
CA LEU A 226 18.21 -2.73 3.54
C LEU A 226 18.15 -1.25 3.15
N ARG A 227 18.06 -0.33 4.12
CA ARG A 227 18.19 1.11 3.85
C ARG A 227 19.55 1.45 3.22
N LYS A 228 20.63 0.84 3.73
CA LYS A 228 21.99 1.02 3.19
C LYS A 228 22.14 0.38 1.79
N VAL A 229 21.51 -0.78 1.56
CA VAL A 229 21.51 -1.48 0.28
C VAL A 229 20.72 -0.71 -0.80
N MET A 230 19.60 -0.07 -0.40
CA MET A 230 18.68 0.62 -1.31
C MET A 230 18.53 2.12 -0.96
N PRO A 231 19.61 2.93 -0.98
CA PRO A 231 19.56 4.31 -0.44
C PRO A 231 18.59 5.22 -1.17
N LYS A 232 18.28 4.93 -2.43
CA LYS A 232 17.38 5.73 -3.28
C LYS A 232 16.01 5.10 -3.54
N SER A 233 15.71 3.94 -2.95
CA SER A 233 14.40 3.32 -3.07
C SER A 233 13.50 3.70 -1.90
N PHE A 234 12.25 4.05 -2.18
CA PHE A 234 11.26 4.17 -1.11
C PHE A 234 10.94 2.79 -0.53
N ILE A 235 10.76 2.71 0.77
CA ILE A 235 10.36 1.49 1.47
C ILE A 235 8.91 1.64 1.92
N LEU A 236 8.05 0.75 1.43
CA LEU A 236 6.70 0.54 1.97
C LEU A 236 6.83 -0.39 3.17
N VAL A 237 6.47 0.11 4.36
CA VAL A 237 6.68 -0.58 5.63
C VAL A 237 5.35 -1.05 6.22
N PRO A 238 4.90 -2.31 5.95
CA PRO A 238 3.74 -2.89 6.63
C PRO A 238 4.10 -3.39 8.03
N GLY A 239 3.07 -3.55 8.90
CA GLY A 239 3.21 -4.16 10.22
C GLY A 239 3.23 -3.17 11.38
N TYR A 240 3.01 -1.88 11.13
CA TYR A 240 2.83 -0.89 12.19
C TYR A 240 1.58 -1.15 13.04
N GLY A 241 1.72 -1.02 14.35
CA GLY A 241 0.65 -1.17 15.33
C GLY A 241 0.19 -2.62 15.48
N ALA A 242 -0.62 -3.11 14.56
CA ALA A 242 -1.26 -4.44 14.66
C ALA A 242 -0.31 -5.65 14.72
N GLN A 243 0.95 -5.48 14.29
CA GLN A 243 2.02 -6.49 14.35
C GLN A 243 3.15 -6.09 15.31
N GLY A 244 2.94 -5.05 16.13
CA GLY A 244 3.84 -4.64 17.20
C GLY A 244 4.86 -3.55 16.83
N GLY A 245 4.94 -3.11 15.56
CA GLY A 245 5.82 -2.01 15.15
C GLY A 245 5.37 -0.67 15.76
N GLN A 246 6.31 0.11 16.29
CA GLN A 246 6.13 1.45 16.87
C GLN A 246 6.99 2.46 16.10
N GLY A 247 6.69 3.75 16.22
CA GLY A 247 7.43 4.81 15.53
C GLY A 247 8.95 4.73 15.73
N LYS A 248 9.41 4.49 16.95
CA LYS A 248 10.84 4.35 17.28
C LYS A 248 11.56 3.20 16.53
N ASP A 249 10.84 2.14 16.17
CA ASP A 249 11.40 0.98 15.47
C ASP A 249 11.54 1.27 13.96
N LEU A 250 10.92 2.34 13.48
CA LEU A 250 10.83 2.68 12.08
C LEU A 250 11.88 3.70 11.62
N VAL A 251 12.56 4.36 12.53
CA VAL A 251 13.55 5.42 12.23
C VAL A 251 14.61 4.93 11.22
N HIS A 252 15.03 3.67 11.34
CA HIS A 252 16.06 3.07 10.48
C HIS A 252 15.62 2.84 9.02
N PHE A 253 14.31 2.95 8.72
CA PHE A 253 13.80 2.85 7.35
C PHE A 253 13.90 4.16 6.58
N PHE A 254 14.07 5.28 7.29
CA PHE A 254 14.15 6.61 6.71
C PHE A 254 15.60 7.02 6.43
N ASN A 255 15.78 7.93 5.50
CA ASN A 255 17.04 8.63 5.29
C ASN A 255 17.11 9.89 6.18
N GLU A 256 18.28 10.53 6.22
CA GLU A 256 18.54 11.75 7.02
C GLU A 256 17.63 12.93 6.61
N ASP A 257 17.09 12.92 5.41
CA ASP A 257 16.13 13.93 4.91
C ASP A 257 14.69 13.71 5.43
N GLY A 258 14.45 12.70 6.27
CA GLY A 258 13.14 12.31 6.78
C GLY A 258 12.24 11.62 5.73
N LEU A 259 12.80 11.25 4.60
CA LEU A 259 12.12 10.58 3.49
C LEU A 259 12.65 9.14 3.30
N GLY A 260 12.26 8.48 2.22
CA GLY A 260 12.71 7.13 1.88
C GLY A 260 11.82 6.01 2.40
N ALA A 261 10.84 6.29 3.25
CA ALA A 261 9.87 5.29 3.69
C ALA A 261 8.44 5.86 3.76
N ILE A 262 7.46 4.96 3.65
CA ILE A 262 6.05 5.22 3.92
C ILE A 262 5.48 4.05 4.72
N VAL A 263 4.84 4.35 5.85
CA VAL A 263 4.43 3.35 6.84
C VAL A 263 2.96 3.00 6.67
N ASN A 264 2.65 1.71 6.52
CA ASN A 264 1.28 1.24 6.34
C ASN A 264 0.65 0.77 7.65
N SER A 265 -0.55 1.25 7.93
CA SER A 265 -1.46 0.67 8.90
C SER A 265 -2.83 0.41 8.25
N SER A 266 -3.35 -0.80 8.42
CA SER A 266 -4.68 -1.20 7.94
C SER A 266 -5.64 -1.32 9.13
N ARG A 267 -5.71 -2.47 9.80
CA ARG A 267 -6.64 -2.72 10.92
C ARG A 267 -6.54 -1.69 12.04
N GLY A 268 -5.34 -1.18 12.31
CA GLY A 268 -5.11 -0.14 13.32
C GLY A 268 -5.94 1.12 13.05
N ILE A 269 -6.22 1.41 11.80
CA ILE A 269 -6.98 2.58 11.35
C ILE A 269 -8.42 2.20 11.01
N ILE A 270 -8.64 1.28 10.06
CA ILE A 270 -10.01 1.01 9.58
C ILE A 270 -10.89 0.35 10.64
N CYS A 271 -10.33 -0.39 11.60
CA CYS A 271 -11.04 -0.99 12.72
C CYS A 271 -10.82 -0.23 14.05
N ALA A 272 -10.41 1.03 14.03
CA ALA A 272 -10.14 1.82 15.23
C ALA A 272 -11.34 1.85 16.19
N TYR A 273 -12.56 1.98 15.68
CA TYR A 273 -13.78 2.00 16.46
C TYR A 273 -14.02 0.72 17.31
N LYS A 274 -13.33 -0.39 17.00
CA LYS A 274 -13.38 -1.64 17.79
C LYS A 274 -12.35 -1.70 18.91
N GLN A 275 -11.39 -0.78 18.94
CA GLN A 275 -10.31 -0.75 19.93
C GLN A 275 -10.77 0.00 21.18
N ASP A 276 -10.44 -0.53 22.36
CA ASP A 276 -10.88 0.04 23.64
C ASP A 276 -10.41 1.49 23.83
N LYS A 277 -9.19 1.80 23.40
CA LYS A 277 -8.64 3.18 23.39
C LYS A 277 -9.59 4.20 22.77
N TYR A 278 -10.26 3.85 21.67
CA TYR A 278 -11.16 4.77 20.97
C TYR A 278 -12.61 4.66 21.46
N LYS A 279 -13.03 3.48 21.91
CA LYS A 279 -14.34 3.33 22.58
C LYS A 279 -14.43 4.21 23.83
N GLU A 280 -13.36 4.29 24.63
CA GLU A 280 -13.26 5.17 25.80
C GLU A 280 -13.37 6.66 25.44
N GLN A 281 -13.10 7.01 24.18
CA GLN A 281 -13.28 8.35 23.63
C GLN A 281 -14.66 8.54 22.96
N GLY A 282 -15.59 7.62 23.14
CA GLY A 282 -16.96 7.70 22.60
C GLY A 282 -17.10 7.21 21.15
N MET A 283 -16.10 6.48 20.62
CA MET A 283 -16.20 5.92 19.28
C MET A 283 -17.06 4.66 19.28
N THR A 284 -17.95 4.59 18.30
CA THR A 284 -18.94 3.54 18.12
C THR A 284 -18.97 3.08 16.65
N PRO A 285 -19.70 2.01 16.31
CA PRO A 285 -19.89 1.64 14.91
C PRO A 285 -20.52 2.74 14.04
N GLU A 286 -21.31 3.64 14.62
CA GLU A 286 -22.01 4.71 13.89
C GLU A 286 -21.05 5.84 13.47
N ASN A 287 -20.02 6.12 14.27
CA ASN A 287 -18.99 7.12 13.97
C ASN A 287 -17.60 6.50 13.71
N PHE A 288 -17.56 5.29 13.17
CA PHE A 288 -16.33 4.53 12.91
C PHE A 288 -15.28 5.30 12.10
N ALA A 289 -15.72 6.17 11.18
CA ALA A 289 -14.83 6.97 10.34
C ALA A 289 -14.11 8.05 11.16
N ASP A 290 -14.75 8.62 12.17
CA ASP A 290 -14.11 9.53 13.13
C ASP A 290 -13.05 8.81 13.95
N ALA A 291 -13.30 7.56 14.34
CA ALA A 291 -12.31 6.71 15.00
C ALA A 291 -11.09 6.47 14.09
N SER A 292 -11.30 6.23 12.79
CA SER A 292 -10.21 6.11 11.80
C SER A 292 -9.40 7.39 11.71
N ARG A 293 -10.05 8.57 11.73
CA ARG A 293 -9.37 9.86 11.74
C ARG A 293 -8.52 10.06 12.99
N LEU A 294 -9.01 9.69 14.16
CA LEU A 294 -8.24 9.74 15.42
C LEU A 294 -7.02 8.81 15.34
N ALA A 295 -7.19 7.58 14.85
CA ALA A 295 -6.10 6.63 14.70
C ALA A 295 -5.02 7.10 13.72
N VAL A 296 -5.40 7.78 12.63
CA VAL A 296 -4.46 8.44 11.71
C VAL A 296 -3.66 9.52 12.43
N LYS A 297 -4.32 10.40 13.19
CA LYS A 297 -3.63 11.45 13.95
C LYS A 297 -2.65 10.89 14.98
N ASP A 298 -3.04 9.84 15.70
CA ASP A 298 -2.18 9.16 16.66
C ASP A 298 -0.94 8.56 15.98
N MET A 299 -1.12 7.92 14.82
CA MET A 299 -0.03 7.34 14.04
C MET A 299 0.93 8.42 13.52
N ILE A 300 0.40 9.54 13.03
CA ILE A 300 1.21 10.68 12.60
C ILE A 300 2.06 11.20 13.76
N ALA A 301 1.45 11.40 14.95
CA ALA A 301 2.15 11.91 16.12
C ALA A 301 3.27 10.95 16.58
N ASP A 302 3.01 9.63 16.61
CA ASP A 302 4.00 8.62 16.99
C ASP A 302 5.20 8.59 16.02
N ILE A 303 4.95 8.57 14.71
CA ILE A 303 6.01 8.52 13.71
C ILE A 303 6.79 9.84 13.66
N SER A 304 6.09 10.97 13.62
CA SER A 304 6.75 12.28 13.57
C SER A 304 7.57 12.54 14.84
N GLY A 305 7.06 12.12 16.02
CA GLY A 305 7.81 12.21 17.27
C GLY A 305 9.06 11.33 17.32
N ALA A 306 9.07 10.22 16.61
CA ALA A 306 10.23 9.35 16.50
C ALA A 306 11.29 9.86 15.49
N LEU A 307 10.88 10.64 14.49
CA LEU A 307 11.76 11.19 13.45
C LEU A 307 12.32 12.59 13.81
N ALA A 308 11.78 13.25 14.84
CA ALA A 308 12.24 14.55 15.33
C ALA A 308 13.53 14.43 16.15
#